data_f38af8a86de616104ca96796440d25ae
#
_entry.id   f38af8a86de616104ca96796440d25ae
#
_cell.length_a   1.000
_cell.length_b   1.000
_cell.length_c   1.000
_cell.angle_alpha   90.00
_cell.angle_beta   90.00
_cell.angle_gamma   90.00
#
_symmetry.space_group_name_H-M   'P 1'
#
loop_
_entity.id
_entity.type
_entity.pdbx_description
1 polymer ?
#
loop_
_entity_poly.entity_id
_entity_poly.type
_entity_poly.pdbx_seq_one_letter_code
_entity_poly.pdbx_strand_id
1 'polypeptide(L)'
;MATIGNKFIDLVDIYKSQTGSGAVIPVIEALHTLNPIMEDSVMVECNDGSSHKHSVRTALPDAAWGRMYQGVPRSKAVQQQIQDATGFVESSCEVDVRILKDHPNAAAYRASQAEAHLETIAQEVQRVYFYGDARLEPEKFHGLSPRYSTLANPTVVNGGGVGGDNMSMWFITHGVGKTQLIYPKGTMGGISREDKGQHPALDANGLTYFAKVEEFR
;
A
#
# COMPACT_ATOMS: atom_id res chain seq x y z
N MET A 1 8.87 4.83 37.07
CA MET A 1 9.26 5.40 35.76
C MET A 1 8.00 5.89 35.08
N ALA A 2 7.96 7.17 34.71
CA ALA A 2 6.81 7.71 34.00
C ALA A 2 6.82 7.12 32.58
N THR A 3 5.80 6.40 32.21
CA THR A 3 5.54 5.91 30.85
C THR A 3 5.21 7.10 29.97
N ILE A 4 6.13 7.46 29.08
CA ILE A 4 5.94 8.52 28.10
C ILE A 4 5.12 7.96 26.94
N GLY A 5 3.86 7.62 27.18
CA GLY A 5 2.88 7.27 26.14
C GLY A 5 3.29 6.17 25.14
N ASN A 6 2.33 5.62 24.40
CA ASN A 6 2.52 4.52 23.42
C ASN A 6 3.23 4.88 22.12
N LYS A 7 3.76 6.10 21.97
CA LYS A 7 4.34 6.56 20.69
C LYS A 7 5.86 6.43 20.61
N PHE A 8 6.53 6.33 21.72
CA PHE A 8 8.00 6.31 21.77
C PHE A 8 8.50 5.03 22.42
N ILE A 9 9.59 4.51 21.87
CA ILE A 9 10.27 3.31 22.39
C ILE A 9 10.87 3.65 23.77
N ASP A 10 10.52 2.85 24.77
CA ASP A 10 10.96 2.99 26.16
C ASP A 10 12.06 1.98 26.50
N LEU A 11 12.83 2.25 27.56
CA LEU A 11 13.80 1.31 28.13
C LEU A 11 13.18 -0.06 28.49
N VAL A 12 11.91 -0.06 28.89
CA VAL A 12 11.17 -1.31 29.17
C VAL A 12 11.00 -2.15 27.90
N ASP A 13 10.78 -1.54 26.73
CA ASP A 13 10.65 -2.25 25.47
C ASP A 13 11.98 -2.87 25.06
N ILE A 14 13.09 -2.18 25.32
CA ILE A 14 14.44 -2.71 25.09
C ILE A 14 14.73 -3.89 26.02
N TYR A 15 14.44 -3.77 27.31
CA TYR A 15 14.64 -4.88 28.24
C TYR A 15 13.81 -6.12 27.88
N LYS A 16 12.61 -5.94 27.31
CA LYS A 16 11.80 -7.05 26.79
C LYS A 16 12.42 -7.73 25.57
N SER A 17 13.22 -6.99 24.79
CA SER A 17 13.87 -7.52 23.57
C SER A 17 15.23 -8.17 23.85
N GLN A 18 15.71 -8.21 25.10
CA GLN A 18 17.02 -8.73 25.49
C GLN A 18 16.90 -9.92 26.44
N THR A 19 17.86 -10.84 26.31
CA THR A 19 18.13 -11.86 27.35
C THR A 19 18.89 -11.22 28.52
N GLY A 20 18.91 -11.90 29.67
CA GLY A 20 19.71 -11.45 30.83
C GLY A 20 21.21 -11.28 30.56
N SER A 21 21.72 -11.79 29.44
CA SER A 21 23.09 -11.61 28.96
C SER A 21 23.24 -10.46 27.94
N GLY A 22 22.17 -9.71 27.65
CA GLY A 22 22.17 -8.59 26.71
C GLY A 22 22.09 -9.00 25.23
N ALA A 23 21.89 -10.28 24.91
CA ALA A 23 21.65 -10.72 23.55
C ALA A 23 20.20 -10.39 23.11
N VAL A 24 20.03 -9.95 21.88
CA VAL A 24 18.70 -9.69 21.32
C VAL A 24 17.94 -11.01 21.17
N ILE A 25 16.75 -11.08 21.74
CA ILE A 25 15.86 -12.24 21.59
C ILE A 25 15.25 -12.16 20.18
N PRO A 26 15.26 -13.26 19.39
CA PRO A 26 14.54 -13.29 18.13
C PRO A 26 13.06 -12.97 18.35
N VAL A 27 12.55 -11.97 17.66
CA VAL A 27 11.14 -11.62 17.69
C VAL A 27 10.38 -12.68 16.89
N ILE A 28 9.41 -13.32 17.52
CA ILE A 28 8.46 -14.19 16.81
C ILE A 28 7.38 -13.29 16.26
N GLU A 29 7.39 -13.07 14.97
CA GLU A 29 6.43 -12.21 14.27
C GLU A 29 5.07 -12.92 14.20
N ALA A 30 4.21 -12.69 15.18
CA ALA A 30 2.87 -13.26 15.22
C ALA A 30 1.88 -12.51 14.28
N LEU A 31 2.25 -11.30 13.85
CA LEU A 31 1.45 -10.44 13.00
C LEU A 31 1.86 -10.51 11.54
N HIS A 32 2.90 -11.26 11.23
CA HIS A 32 3.38 -11.41 9.85
C HIS A 32 2.28 -12.04 8.98
N THR A 33 1.90 -11.31 7.96
CA THR A 33 0.93 -11.77 6.96
C THR A 33 1.65 -11.92 5.63
N LEU A 34 1.57 -13.10 5.03
CA LEU A 34 2.16 -13.32 3.71
C LEU A 34 1.42 -12.47 2.67
N ASN A 35 2.11 -11.52 2.06
CA ASN A 35 1.58 -10.56 1.10
C ASN A 35 2.10 -10.79 -0.33
N PRO A 36 1.73 -11.89 -1.01
CA PRO A 36 2.27 -12.24 -2.32
C PRO A 36 1.83 -11.29 -3.44
N ILE A 37 0.78 -10.49 -3.24
CA ILE A 37 0.21 -9.59 -4.27
C ILE A 37 1.25 -8.57 -4.76
N MET A 38 2.11 -8.08 -3.88
CA MET A 38 3.16 -7.13 -4.25
C MET A 38 4.21 -7.76 -5.17
N GLU A 39 4.51 -9.05 -4.97
CA GLU A 39 5.45 -9.82 -5.80
C GLU A 39 4.86 -10.16 -7.16
N ASP A 40 3.56 -10.51 -7.20
CA ASP A 40 2.85 -10.90 -8.42
C ASP A 40 2.44 -9.70 -9.28
N SER A 41 2.37 -8.49 -8.68
CA SER A 41 1.88 -7.30 -9.36
C SER A 41 2.93 -6.70 -10.27
N VAL A 42 2.54 -6.41 -11.52
CA VAL A 42 3.38 -5.67 -12.45
C VAL A 42 3.29 -4.18 -12.12
N MET A 43 4.44 -3.53 -11.93
CA MET A 43 4.53 -2.10 -11.69
C MET A 43 4.84 -1.37 -12.98
N VAL A 44 4.07 -0.31 -13.29
CA VAL A 44 4.20 0.49 -14.51
C VAL A 44 4.33 1.97 -14.16
N GLU A 45 5.23 2.66 -14.83
CA GLU A 45 5.42 4.10 -14.67
C GLU A 45 4.20 4.89 -15.19
N CYS A 46 3.78 5.91 -14.45
CA CYS A 46 2.71 6.80 -14.86
C CYS A 46 3.06 7.59 -16.13
N ASN A 47 2.07 7.82 -16.98
CA ASN A 47 2.25 8.61 -18.21
C ASN A 47 2.06 10.12 -17.99
N ASP A 48 1.49 10.53 -16.84
CA ASP A 48 1.19 11.93 -16.53
C ASP A 48 1.53 12.25 -15.06
N GLY A 49 2.84 12.44 -14.78
CA GLY A 49 3.33 12.79 -13.43
C GLY A 49 2.94 11.77 -12.36
N SER A 50 2.00 12.13 -11.49
CA SER A 50 1.46 11.28 -10.43
C SER A 50 0.14 10.61 -10.80
N SER A 51 -0.27 10.66 -12.07
CA SER A 51 -1.49 10.03 -12.55
C SER A 51 -1.24 9.24 -13.84
N HIS A 52 -2.07 8.22 -14.06
CA HIS A 52 -2.04 7.41 -15.26
C HIS A 52 -3.36 7.54 -16.01
N LYS A 53 -3.29 8.03 -17.26
CA LYS A 53 -4.45 8.14 -18.13
C LYS A 53 -4.47 6.98 -19.10
N HIS A 54 -5.61 6.30 -19.20
CA HIS A 54 -5.83 5.24 -20.16
C HIS A 54 -7.24 5.30 -20.73
N SER A 55 -7.45 4.73 -21.90
CA SER A 55 -8.75 4.68 -22.55
C SER A 55 -9.30 3.27 -22.49
N VAL A 56 -10.53 3.14 -22.00
CA VAL A 56 -11.25 1.87 -21.96
C VAL A 56 -12.37 1.92 -22.99
N ARG A 57 -12.51 0.85 -23.78
CA ARG A 57 -13.61 0.71 -24.71
C ARG A 57 -14.86 0.24 -23.95
N THR A 58 -15.89 1.06 -23.94
CA THR A 58 -17.15 0.79 -23.21
C THR A 58 -18.23 0.17 -24.08
N ALA A 59 -18.17 0.36 -25.41
CA ALA A 59 -19.08 -0.29 -26.32
C ALA A 59 -18.37 -0.64 -27.66
N LEU A 60 -18.75 -1.76 -28.21
CA LEU A 60 -18.34 -2.19 -29.56
C LEU A 60 -19.28 -1.64 -30.61
N PRO A 61 -18.85 -1.46 -31.86
CA PRO A 61 -19.74 -1.13 -32.97
C PRO A 61 -20.67 -2.30 -33.28
N ASP A 62 -21.86 -1.99 -33.77
CA ASP A 62 -22.82 -2.99 -34.22
C ASP A 62 -22.36 -3.63 -35.53
N ALA A 63 -22.53 -4.95 -35.65
CA ALA A 63 -22.36 -5.69 -36.88
C ALA A 63 -23.73 -6.09 -37.45
N ALA A 64 -23.96 -5.85 -38.73
CA ALA A 64 -25.23 -6.21 -39.37
C ALA A 64 -25.00 -7.18 -40.52
N TRP A 65 -25.92 -8.14 -40.67
CA TRP A 65 -25.98 -9.02 -41.82
C TRP A 65 -26.48 -8.26 -43.04
N GLY A 66 -25.69 -8.24 -44.10
CA GLY A 66 -26.06 -7.59 -45.38
C GLY A 66 -27.20 -8.30 -46.07
N ARG A 67 -28.15 -7.54 -46.61
CA ARG A 67 -29.19 -8.01 -47.55
C ARG A 67 -29.08 -7.26 -48.87
N MET A 68 -29.47 -7.92 -49.94
CA MET A 68 -29.51 -7.26 -51.26
C MET A 68 -30.47 -6.06 -51.22
N TYR A 69 -30.07 -4.96 -51.82
CA TYR A 69 -30.81 -3.70 -51.87
C TYR A 69 -31.02 -2.98 -50.50
N GLN A 70 -30.31 -3.40 -49.46
CA GLN A 70 -30.39 -2.75 -48.16
C GLN A 70 -29.01 -2.19 -47.76
N GLY A 71 -28.99 -0.94 -47.29
CA GLY A 71 -27.77 -0.32 -46.77
C GLY A 71 -27.33 -0.93 -45.45
N VAL A 72 -26.03 -0.84 -45.16
CA VAL A 72 -25.48 -1.27 -43.86
C VAL A 72 -25.53 -0.11 -42.88
N PRO A 73 -26.06 -0.30 -41.66
CA PRO A 73 -26.07 0.74 -40.62
C PRO A 73 -24.63 1.09 -40.21
N ARG A 74 -24.39 2.38 -40.01
CA ARG A 74 -23.10 2.87 -39.53
C ARG A 74 -23.10 2.94 -38.03
N SER A 75 -22.09 2.38 -37.39
CA SER A 75 -21.88 2.43 -35.95
C SER A 75 -20.43 2.73 -35.62
N LYS A 76 -20.18 3.15 -34.38
CA LYS A 76 -18.82 3.47 -33.89
C LYS A 76 -18.57 2.80 -32.55
N ALA A 77 -17.33 2.49 -32.25
CA ALA A 77 -16.90 2.11 -30.90
C ALA A 77 -16.96 3.34 -29.96
N VAL A 78 -17.41 3.13 -28.73
CA VAL A 78 -17.37 4.14 -27.69
C VAL A 78 -16.18 3.88 -26.79
N GLN A 79 -15.41 4.93 -26.52
CA GLN A 79 -14.26 4.88 -25.62
C GLN A 79 -14.44 5.91 -24.52
N GLN A 80 -14.02 5.56 -23.32
CA GLN A 80 -14.00 6.45 -22.17
C GLN A 80 -12.56 6.55 -21.66
N GLN A 81 -12.09 7.76 -21.40
CA GLN A 81 -10.82 7.99 -20.74
C GLN A 81 -11.02 7.92 -19.24
N ILE A 82 -10.16 7.14 -18.58
CA ILE A 82 -10.08 7.00 -17.12
C ILE A 82 -8.72 7.54 -16.69
N GLN A 83 -8.71 8.23 -15.57
CA GLN A 83 -7.50 8.73 -14.93
C GLN A 83 -7.43 8.15 -13.52
N ASP A 84 -6.36 7.45 -13.23
CA ASP A 84 -6.03 6.91 -11.93
C ASP A 84 -4.87 7.71 -11.31
N ALA A 85 -5.03 8.12 -10.05
CA ALA A 85 -3.99 8.81 -9.30
C ALA A 85 -3.19 7.82 -8.45
N THR A 86 -1.94 8.16 -8.19
CA THR A 86 -1.10 7.46 -7.22
C THR A 86 -1.37 8.01 -5.81
N GLY A 87 -1.24 7.17 -4.79
CA GLY A 87 -1.12 7.56 -3.40
C GLY A 87 0.30 7.30 -2.91
N PHE A 88 0.64 7.82 -1.74
CA PHE A 88 1.87 7.46 -1.07
C PHE A 88 1.57 7.11 0.39
N VAL A 89 2.30 6.14 0.90
CA VAL A 89 2.24 5.71 2.29
C VAL A 89 3.63 5.91 2.90
N GLU A 90 3.67 6.49 4.08
CA GLU A 90 4.91 6.75 4.79
C GLU A 90 4.82 6.21 6.21
N SER A 91 5.95 5.73 6.70
CA SER A 91 6.12 5.34 8.10
C SER A 91 7.47 5.83 8.59
N SER A 92 7.54 6.28 9.82
CA SER A 92 8.73 6.85 10.41
C SER A 92 9.05 6.15 11.73
N CYS A 93 10.28 5.70 11.86
CA CYS A 93 10.82 5.13 13.08
C CYS A 93 11.75 6.14 13.75
N GLU A 94 11.47 6.48 15.00
CA GLU A 94 12.26 7.42 15.79
C GLU A 94 12.75 6.74 17.07
N VAL A 95 14.07 6.70 17.26
CA VAL A 95 14.70 6.09 18.45
C VAL A 95 15.68 7.06 19.09
N ASP A 96 15.52 7.33 20.39
CA ASP A 96 16.43 8.19 21.15
C ASP A 96 17.88 7.64 21.09
N VAL A 97 18.81 8.54 20.79
CA VAL A 97 20.26 8.21 20.68
C VAL A 97 20.80 7.66 22.00
N ARG A 98 20.28 8.10 23.14
CA ARG A 98 20.72 7.63 24.46
C ARG A 98 20.39 6.15 24.65
N ILE A 99 19.22 5.74 24.22
CA ILE A 99 18.78 4.35 24.23
C ILE A 99 19.68 3.48 23.34
N LEU A 100 20.00 3.96 22.14
CA LEU A 100 20.87 3.22 21.22
C LEU A 100 22.31 3.07 21.74
N LYS A 101 22.80 4.04 22.53
CA LYS A 101 24.15 3.93 23.15
C LYS A 101 24.23 2.87 24.23
N ASP A 102 23.13 2.69 24.98
CA ASP A 102 23.06 1.72 26.07
C ASP A 102 22.74 0.30 25.56
N HIS A 103 22.33 0.16 24.30
CA HIS A 103 21.98 -1.15 23.71
C HIS A 103 23.22 -1.87 23.18
N PRO A 104 23.49 -3.13 23.60
CA PRO A 104 24.68 -3.88 23.19
C PRO A 104 24.77 -4.08 21.67
N ASN A 105 23.61 -4.18 20.99
CA ASN A 105 23.55 -4.35 19.54
C ASN A 105 22.46 -3.41 18.95
N ALA A 106 22.77 -2.12 18.90
CA ALA A 106 21.88 -1.10 18.38
C ALA A 106 21.49 -1.30 16.90
N ALA A 107 22.39 -1.88 16.09
CA ALA A 107 22.14 -2.13 14.68
C ALA A 107 21.07 -3.21 14.47
N ALA A 108 21.16 -4.34 15.18
CA ALA A 108 20.15 -5.40 15.09
C ALA A 108 18.80 -4.95 15.63
N TYR A 109 18.80 -4.15 16.70
CA TYR A 109 17.57 -3.58 17.24
C TYR A 109 16.87 -2.67 16.22
N ARG A 110 17.61 -1.75 15.56
CA ARG A 110 17.08 -0.89 14.50
C ARG A 110 16.57 -1.70 13.31
N ALA A 111 17.28 -2.76 12.92
CA ALA A 111 16.84 -3.63 11.84
C ALA A 111 15.49 -4.29 12.14
N SER A 112 15.30 -4.81 13.36
CA SER A 112 14.02 -5.40 13.80
C SER A 112 12.89 -4.37 13.81
N GLN A 113 13.15 -3.13 14.24
CA GLN A 113 12.13 -2.06 14.15
C GLN A 113 11.78 -1.72 12.69
N ALA A 114 12.79 -1.67 11.83
CA ALA A 114 12.59 -1.42 10.39
C ALA A 114 11.71 -2.49 9.73
N GLU A 115 11.91 -3.77 10.07
CA GLU A 115 11.07 -4.87 9.57
C GLU A 115 9.60 -4.68 9.94
N ALA A 116 9.31 -4.29 11.18
CA ALA A 116 7.95 -4.01 11.62
C ALA A 116 7.28 -2.86 10.84
N HIS A 117 8.02 -1.80 10.52
CA HIS A 117 7.52 -0.69 9.72
C HIS A 117 7.26 -1.10 8.25
N LEU A 118 8.15 -1.91 7.67
CA LEU A 118 7.96 -2.45 6.32
C LEU A 118 6.73 -3.36 6.23
N GLU A 119 6.53 -4.23 7.22
CA GLU A 119 5.34 -5.09 7.29
C GLU A 119 4.06 -4.26 7.39
N THR A 120 4.05 -3.21 8.22
CA THR A 120 2.90 -2.31 8.35
C THR A 120 2.54 -1.64 7.01
N ILE A 121 3.55 -1.16 6.27
CA ILE A 121 3.34 -0.57 4.94
C ILE A 121 2.78 -1.61 3.97
N ALA A 122 3.35 -2.81 3.95
CA ALA A 122 2.90 -3.89 3.05
C ALA A 122 1.44 -4.27 3.32
N GLN A 123 1.04 -4.40 4.58
CA GLN A 123 -0.34 -4.70 4.96
C GLN A 123 -1.31 -3.56 4.58
N GLU A 124 -0.93 -2.30 4.80
CA GLU A 124 -1.78 -1.15 4.43
C GLU A 124 -1.93 -1.03 2.92
N VAL A 125 -0.86 -1.18 2.14
CA VAL A 125 -0.93 -1.17 0.67
C VAL A 125 -1.84 -2.29 0.16
N GLN A 126 -1.73 -3.50 0.72
CA GLN A 126 -2.60 -4.62 0.35
C GLN A 126 -4.06 -4.35 0.70
N ARG A 127 -4.34 -3.77 1.86
CA ARG A 127 -5.69 -3.40 2.26
C ARG A 127 -6.28 -2.37 1.29
N VAL A 128 -5.51 -1.35 0.94
CA VAL A 128 -5.93 -0.29 0.00
C VAL A 128 -6.07 -0.83 -1.43
N TYR A 129 -5.25 -1.81 -1.83
CA TYR A 129 -5.36 -2.48 -3.14
C TYR A 129 -6.75 -3.09 -3.36
N PHE A 130 -7.34 -3.68 -2.34
CA PHE A 130 -8.70 -4.23 -2.42
C PHE A 130 -9.78 -3.19 -2.12
N TYR A 131 -9.64 -2.41 -1.05
CA TYR A 131 -10.74 -1.65 -0.47
C TYR A 131 -10.54 -0.12 -0.51
N GLY A 132 -9.43 0.37 -1.05
CA GLY A 132 -9.20 1.82 -1.15
C GLY A 132 -10.24 2.52 -1.99
N ASP A 133 -10.84 3.59 -1.48
CA ASP A 133 -11.73 4.47 -2.24
C ASP A 133 -11.23 5.92 -2.19
N ALA A 134 -10.58 6.35 -3.26
CA ALA A 134 -10.06 7.70 -3.40
C ALA A 134 -11.13 8.81 -3.35
N ARG A 135 -12.42 8.46 -3.41
CA ARG A 135 -13.53 9.41 -3.25
C ARG A 135 -13.83 9.72 -1.79
N LEU A 136 -13.57 8.76 -0.90
CA LEU A 136 -13.76 8.90 0.53
C LEU A 136 -12.47 9.33 1.23
N GLU A 137 -11.32 8.79 0.78
CA GLU A 137 -9.99 9.02 1.32
C GLU A 137 -9.05 9.45 0.16
N PRO A 138 -8.99 10.76 -0.16
CA PRO A 138 -8.27 11.27 -1.34
C PRO A 138 -6.75 11.01 -1.34
N GLU A 139 -6.17 10.74 -0.18
CA GLU A 139 -4.76 10.39 -0.01
C GLU A 139 -4.44 8.96 -0.46
N LYS A 140 -5.46 8.11 -0.64
CA LYS A 140 -5.31 6.71 -1.06
C LYS A 140 -5.60 6.56 -2.55
N PHE A 141 -5.02 5.53 -3.14
CA PHE A 141 -5.37 5.17 -4.51
C PHE A 141 -6.69 4.36 -4.58
N HIS A 142 -7.30 4.34 -5.76
CA HIS A 142 -8.57 3.67 -5.98
C HIS A 142 -8.40 2.17 -6.20
N GLY A 143 -8.86 1.37 -5.24
CA GLY A 143 -8.73 -0.08 -5.21
C GLY A 143 -9.73 -0.82 -6.10
N LEU A 144 -9.79 -2.15 -5.92
CA LEU A 144 -10.64 -3.03 -6.73
C LEU A 144 -12.11 -2.98 -6.32
N SER A 145 -12.42 -3.02 -5.03
CA SER A 145 -13.79 -3.11 -4.53
C SER A 145 -14.70 -1.96 -5.01
N PRO A 146 -14.29 -0.69 -4.99
CA PRO A 146 -15.13 0.39 -5.52
C PRO A 146 -15.35 0.33 -7.03
N ARG A 147 -14.42 -0.29 -7.79
CA ARG A 147 -14.54 -0.46 -9.26
C ARG A 147 -15.53 -1.54 -9.64
N TYR A 148 -15.69 -2.57 -8.80
CA TYR A 148 -16.52 -3.75 -9.02
C TYR A 148 -17.66 -3.86 -7.99
N SER A 149 -18.21 -2.73 -7.55
CA SER A 149 -19.22 -2.66 -6.48
C SER A 149 -20.62 -3.08 -6.92
N THR A 150 -20.90 -3.16 -8.22
CA THR A 150 -22.25 -3.43 -8.73
C THR A 150 -22.35 -4.80 -9.40
N LEU A 151 -23.44 -5.52 -9.11
CA LEU A 151 -23.78 -6.78 -9.78
C LEU A 151 -24.16 -6.62 -11.27
N ALA A 152 -24.38 -5.38 -11.74
CA ALA A 152 -24.60 -5.10 -13.14
C ALA A 152 -23.32 -5.18 -13.99
N ASN A 153 -22.17 -5.20 -13.35
CA ASN A 153 -20.90 -5.37 -14.05
C ASN A 153 -20.78 -6.84 -14.51
N PRO A 154 -20.54 -7.11 -15.81
CA PRO A 154 -20.48 -8.49 -16.34
C PRO A 154 -19.34 -9.33 -15.78
N THR A 155 -18.36 -8.71 -15.13
CA THR A 155 -17.25 -9.41 -14.46
C THR A 155 -17.55 -9.76 -12.99
N VAL A 156 -18.68 -9.29 -12.45
CA VAL A 156 -19.09 -9.57 -11.08
C VAL A 156 -20.13 -10.70 -11.08
N VAL A 157 -19.79 -11.80 -10.43
CA VAL A 157 -20.68 -12.94 -10.29
C VAL A 157 -21.33 -12.94 -8.90
N ASN A 158 -22.66 -12.98 -8.86
CA ASN A 158 -23.39 -13.10 -7.61
C ASN A 158 -23.34 -14.54 -7.11
N GLY A 159 -22.74 -14.78 -5.95
CA GLY A 159 -22.70 -16.07 -5.29
C GLY A 159 -24.01 -16.51 -4.62
N GLY A 160 -25.07 -15.68 -4.66
CA GLY A 160 -26.39 -16.00 -4.08
C GLY A 160 -26.51 -15.81 -2.57
N GLY A 161 -25.49 -15.32 -1.89
CA GLY A 161 -25.54 -15.02 -0.45
C GLY A 161 -26.43 -13.82 -0.15
N VAL A 162 -27.22 -13.88 0.92
CA VAL A 162 -28.16 -12.83 1.36
C VAL A 162 -27.87 -12.31 2.77
N GLY A 163 -26.87 -12.84 3.45
CA GLY A 163 -26.46 -12.44 4.80
C GLY A 163 -25.41 -11.34 4.83
N GLY A 164 -25.09 -10.84 6.02
CA GLY A 164 -23.99 -9.88 6.24
C GLY A 164 -22.61 -10.53 6.43
N ASP A 165 -22.52 -11.85 6.32
CA ASP A 165 -21.33 -12.69 6.52
C ASP A 165 -20.72 -13.19 5.20
N ASN A 166 -21.07 -12.55 4.09
CA ASN A 166 -20.56 -12.91 2.77
C ASN A 166 -19.10 -12.53 2.62
N MET A 167 -18.32 -13.40 2.00
CA MET A 167 -16.92 -13.17 1.64
C MET A 167 -16.80 -12.97 0.13
N SER A 168 -15.89 -12.07 -0.27
CA SER A 168 -15.56 -11.83 -1.68
C SER A 168 -14.41 -12.75 -2.11
N MET A 169 -14.53 -13.35 -3.29
CA MET A 169 -13.44 -14.06 -3.95
C MET A 169 -13.01 -13.29 -5.18
N TRP A 170 -11.70 -13.05 -5.33
CA TRP A 170 -11.12 -12.26 -6.40
C TRP A 170 -10.26 -13.15 -7.31
N PHE A 171 -10.54 -13.11 -8.62
CA PHE A 171 -9.69 -13.71 -9.64
C PHE A 171 -9.02 -12.57 -10.41
N ILE A 172 -7.73 -12.36 -10.17
CA ILE A 172 -7.00 -11.23 -10.69
C ILE A 172 -5.97 -11.73 -11.70
N THR A 173 -5.95 -11.14 -12.90
CA THR A 173 -4.90 -11.39 -13.88
C THR A 173 -3.97 -10.19 -13.91
N HIS A 174 -2.76 -10.37 -13.42
CA HIS A 174 -1.72 -9.35 -13.44
C HIS A 174 -1.08 -9.24 -14.83
N GLY A 175 -0.72 -8.03 -15.24
CA GLY A 175 -0.04 -7.77 -16.50
C GLY A 175 -0.20 -6.34 -16.98
N VAL A 176 0.68 -5.93 -17.90
CA VAL A 176 0.59 -4.61 -18.54
C VAL A 176 -0.69 -4.51 -19.36
N GLY A 177 -1.47 -3.46 -19.13
CA GLY A 177 -2.79 -3.27 -19.74
C GLY A 177 -3.92 -4.15 -19.18
N LYS A 178 -3.64 -4.86 -18.09
CA LYS A 178 -4.63 -5.60 -17.29
C LYS A 178 -4.67 -4.98 -15.88
N THR A 179 -4.57 -5.80 -14.84
CA THR A 179 -4.39 -5.28 -13.49
C THR A 179 -2.91 -5.05 -13.23
N GLN A 180 -2.55 -3.82 -12.93
CA GLN A 180 -1.18 -3.37 -12.70
C GLN A 180 -1.17 -2.31 -11.61
N LEU A 181 -0.06 -2.21 -10.89
CA LEU A 181 0.24 -1.09 -10.00
C LEU A 181 0.92 0.01 -10.79
N ILE A 182 0.70 1.24 -10.39
CA ILE A 182 1.30 2.41 -11.03
C ILE A 182 2.14 3.18 -10.02
N TYR A 183 3.27 3.70 -10.46
CA TYR A 183 4.13 4.56 -9.63
C TYR A 183 4.42 5.88 -10.35
N PRO A 184 4.71 6.98 -9.62
CA PRO A 184 4.91 8.29 -10.20
C PRO A 184 6.09 8.32 -11.18
N LYS A 185 5.96 9.12 -12.23
CA LYS A 185 6.99 9.26 -13.26
C LYS A 185 8.29 9.80 -12.68
N GLY A 186 9.41 9.16 -13.03
CA GLY A 186 10.74 9.55 -12.57
C GLY A 186 11.09 9.10 -11.14
N THR A 187 10.28 8.25 -10.52
CA THR A 187 10.58 7.61 -9.23
C THR A 187 10.87 6.12 -9.41
N MET A 188 11.39 5.47 -8.38
CA MET A 188 11.49 4.02 -8.35
C MET A 188 10.19 3.42 -7.80
N GLY A 189 9.70 2.37 -8.44
CA GLY A 189 8.60 1.58 -7.89
C GLY A 189 9.10 0.68 -6.76
N GLY A 190 8.39 0.63 -5.64
CA GLY A 190 8.72 -0.20 -4.49
C GLY A 190 8.85 0.61 -3.20
N ILE A 191 9.20 -0.07 -2.11
CA ILE A 191 9.40 0.57 -0.81
C ILE A 191 10.85 1.02 -0.70
N SER A 192 11.06 2.30 -0.40
CA SER A 192 12.37 2.87 -0.11
C SER A 192 12.56 3.07 1.39
N ARG A 193 13.78 2.85 1.88
CA ARG A 193 14.20 3.13 3.25
C ARG A 193 15.29 4.19 3.22
N GLU A 194 15.12 5.25 4.00
CA GLU A 194 16.10 6.33 4.12
C GLU A 194 16.47 6.56 5.59
N ASP A 195 17.76 6.41 5.93
CA ASP A 195 18.29 6.81 7.24
C ASP A 195 18.59 8.31 7.22
N LYS A 196 17.75 9.10 7.87
CA LYS A 196 17.91 10.54 8.01
C LYS A 196 19.03 10.91 9.00
N GLY A 197 19.57 9.93 9.71
CA GLY A 197 20.59 10.17 10.70
C GLY A 197 20.05 10.68 12.03
N GLN A 198 20.83 11.53 12.69
CA GLN A 198 20.46 12.10 13.99
C GLN A 198 19.81 13.46 13.82
N HIS A 199 18.58 13.59 14.31
CA HIS A 199 17.82 14.83 14.30
C HIS A 199 17.42 15.26 15.69
N PRO A 200 17.30 16.59 15.95
CA PRO A 200 16.66 17.09 17.15
C PRO A 200 15.15 16.88 17.08
N ALA A 201 14.57 16.29 18.09
CA ALA A 201 13.14 16.12 18.27
C ALA A 201 12.68 16.83 19.54
N LEU A 202 11.40 17.11 19.67
CA LEU A 202 10.80 17.75 20.82
C LEU A 202 9.98 16.74 21.62
N ASP A 203 10.15 16.74 22.93
CA ASP A 203 9.28 15.97 23.81
C ASP A 203 7.92 16.66 24.00
N ALA A 204 7.03 16.03 24.78
CA ALA A 204 5.69 16.55 25.09
C ALA A 204 5.71 17.91 25.83
N ASN A 205 6.84 18.29 26.42
CA ASN A 205 7.04 19.55 27.14
C ASN A 205 7.76 20.61 26.29
N GLY A 206 8.07 20.31 25.03
CA GLY A 206 8.79 21.20 24.13
C GLY A 206 10.31 21.23 24.36
N LEU A 207 10.87 20.26 25.11
CA LEU A 207 12.30 20.15 25.33
C LEU A 207 12.94 19.32 24.23
N THR A 208 14.12 19.74 23.77
CA THR A 208 14.83 19.08 22.68
C THR A 208 15.60 17.87 23.18
N TYR A 209 15.43 16.75 22.47
CA TYR A 209 16.29 15.57 22.54
C TYR A 209 16.79 15.18 21.16
N PHE A 210 17.75 14.25 21.07
CA PHE A 210 18.27 13.79 19.80
C PHE A 210 17.83 12.34 19.56
N ALA A 211 17.23 12.14 18.39
CA ALA A 211 16.78 10.83 17.93
C ALA A 211 17.44 10.45 16.61
N LYS A 212 17.60 9.15 16.38
CA LYS A 212 17.84 8.61 15.05
C LYS A 212 16.51 8.33 14.37
N VAL A 213 16.35 8.87 13.16
CA VAL A 213 15.12 8.79 12.37
C VAL A 213 15.37 7.98 11.11
N GLU A 214 14.51 7.01 10.86
CA GLU A 214 14.42 6.28 9.60
C GLU A 214 13.03 6.48 9.01
N GLU A 215 12.98 6.79 7.72
CA GLU A 215 11.75 6.95 6.97
C GLU A 215 11.60 5.82 5.96
N PHE A 216 10.38 5.33 5.85
CA PHE A 216 9.95 4.31 4.92
C PHE A 216 8.84 4.88 4.04
N ARG A 217 8.99 4.77 2.73
CA ARG A 217 8.05 5.32 1.74
C ARG A 217 7.75 4.31 0.64
#